data_a6d87c3e1bd9ebbc67f0387d285975bb
#
_entry.id   a6d87c3e1bd9ebbc67f0387d285975bb
#
_cell.length_a   1.000
_cell.length_b   1.000
_cell.length_c   1.000
_cell.angle_alpha   90.00
_cell.angle_beta   90.00
_cell.angle_gamma   90.00
#
_symmetry.space_group_name_H-M   'P 1'
#
loop_
_entity.id
_entity.type
_entity.pdbx_description
1 polymer ?
#
loop_
_entity_poly.entity_id
_entity_poly.type
_entity_poly.pdbx_seq_one_letter_code
_entity_poly.pdbx_strand_id
1 'polypeptide(L)'
;MQMEQLQVEMVEEVEVTNPNQGYILSDEILSNKINHPKHNISYPHKPSGSLNDLDLFTKGQPISLYKELREKSPVFFHDPMPTDPEPGYWVLTSYNDIKHVSMNPKIFSSQYSTGNLLTLGTEENRHPKLFKSTIDHMLNLDGEMHLGLRKEHMPFFKSGYVDELQKKVSVKVGELLDVIAPMCECNLVQQVSQQLPIFTLSEILGIPEADRQKLVSWMEFLELAQYFTYEMIKEQNEGKTDSTPDPAMVDMFNAMVDEMFEYGRFILKNKRENPSDDLLSAIANAEIEGQQLSDEFLDVSWLLIIFAGNDTTRNTMSGGIKLLHDNPKQKEILLENYELLPNFINETVRCVSPVIHMRRTSLEETEINGQMIGPYEKISLWYGAANRDPEIFKDPDKFDILRENAEKHLAFGIGRHTCLGKPVALMQLREFYKQFLTRFSDFEVNGDWKVAPNNFVHAIQEMPIKFTPE
;
A
#
# COMPACT_ATOMS: atom_id res chain seq x y z
N MET A 1 -21.51 -23.00 -45.32
CA MET A 1 -21.47 -22.05 -44.23
C MET A 1 -20.86 -22.81 -43.06
N GLN A 2 -19.54 -22.82 -43.06
CA GLN A 2 -18.73 -23.46 -42.04
C GLN A 2 -18.46 -22.39 -40.95
N MET A 3 -18.94 -22.65 -39.76
CA MET A 3 -18.45 -21.97 -38.57
C MET A 3 -17.12 -22.63 -38.22
N GLU A 4 -16.04 -21.94 -38.44
CA GLU A 4 -14.75 -22.30 -37.88
C GLU A 4 -14.82 -22.11 -36.36
N GLN A 5 -14.71 -23.24 -35.68
CA GLN A 5 -14.46 -23.27 -34.26
C GLN A 5 -13.06 -22.70 -34.02
N LEU A 6 -13.01 -21.51 -33.45
CA LEU A 6 -11.79 -21.05 -32.77
C LEU A 6 -11.57 -21.98 -31.59
N GLN A 7 -10.64 -22.91 -31.74
CA GLN A 7 -10.05 -23.61 -30.61
C GLN A 7 -9.32 -22.55 -29.77
N VAL A 8 -9.87 -22.23 -28.63
CA VAL A 8 -9.13 -21.62 -27.55
C VAL A 8 -8.09 -22.66 -27.15
N GLU A 9 -6.84 -22.51 -27.59
CA GLU A 9 -5.74 -23.26 -27.01
C GLU A 9 -5.75 -22.90 -25.51
N MET A 10 -6.08 -23.91 -24.72
CA MET A 10 -5.86 -23.85 -23.29
C MET A 10 -4.36 -23.61 -23.11
N VAL A 11 -4.02 -22.43 -22.60
CA VAL A 11 -2.68 -22.17 -22.12
C VAL A 11 -2.42 -23.27 -21.09
N GLU A 12 -1.46 -24.14 -21.36
CA GLU A 12 -1.00 -25.15 -20.41
C GLU A 12 -0.79 -24.41 -19.07
N GLU A 13 -1.41 -24.94 -18.03
CA GLU A 13 -1.07 -24.51 -16.66
C GLU A 13 0.44 -24.66 -16.56
N VAL A 14 1.15 -23.54 -16.54
CA VAL A 14 2.58 -23.55 -16.27
C VAL A 14 2.69 -24.06 -14.84
N GLU A 15 2.99 -25.33 -14.68
CA GLU A 15 3.36 -25.89 -13.39
C GLU A 15 4.48 -25.01 -12.84
N VAL A 16 4.18 -24.28 -11.78
CA VAL A 16 5.19 -23.56 -11.01
C VAL A 16 6.04 -24.63 -10.34
N THR A 17 7.02 -25.13 -11.07
CA THR A 17 7.90 -26.21 -10.63
C THR A 17 8.89 -25.74 -9.55
N ASN A 18 8.93 -24.42 -9.31
CA ASN A 18 9.73 -23.83 -8.24
C ASN A 18 8.96 -22.67 -7.61
N PRO A 19 8.53 -22.77 -6.34
CA PRO A 19 7.84 -21.70 -5.63
C PRO A 19 8.68 -20.40 -5.52
N ASN A 20 9.94 -20.47 -5.88
CA ASN A 20 10.92 -19.38 -5.83
C ASN A 20 11.21 -18.78 -7.21
N GLN A 21 10.58 -19.25 -8.28
CA GLN A 21 10.69 -18.60 -9.59
C GLN A 21 9.58 -17.57 -9.75
N GLY A 22 9.97 -16.31 -9.81
CA GLY A 22 9.06 -15.22 -10.17
C GLY A 22 8.51 -15.40 -11.58
N TYR A 23 7.28 -15.00 -11.74
CA TYR A 23 6.58 -15.05 -13.01
C TYR A 23 7.08 -13.92 -13.92
N ILE A 24 7.67 -14.24 -15.03
CA ILE A 24 7.98 -13.30 -16.12
C ILE A 24 7.07 -13.68 -17.29
N LEU A 25 6.22 -12.76 -17.79
CA LEU A 25 5.46 -13.00 -19.01
C LEU A 25 6.43 -13.27 -20.16
N SER A 26 6.11 -14.27 -20.96
CA SER A 26 6.84 -14.51 -22.20
C SER A 26 6.69 -13.30 -23.13
N ASP A 27 7.71 -13.06 -23.96
CA ASP A 27 7.68 -12.01 -24.99
C ASP A 27 6.45 -12.14 -25.91
N GLU A 28 5.95 -13.36 -26.12
CA GLU A 28 4.76 -13.65 -26.90
C GLU A 28 3.49 -13.09 -26.21
N ILE A 29 3.32 -13.28 -24.92
CA ILE A 29 2.20 -12.74 -24.15
C ILE A 29 2.27 -11.20 -24.14
N LEU A 30 3.45 -10.64 -23.94
CA LEU A 30 3.65 -9.18 -24.00
C LEU A 30 3.31 -8.62 -25.38
N SER A 31 3.74 -9.28 -26.44
CA SER A 31 3.43 -8.89 -27.83
C SER A 31 1.93 -8.96 -28.12
N ASN A 32 1.25 -10.02 -27.67
CA ASN A 32 -0.20 -10.16 -27.84
C ASN A 32 -0.97 -9.08 -27.05
N LYS A 33 -0.48 -8.70 -25.89
CA LYS A 33 -1.01 -7.62 -25.05
C LYS A 33 -0.96 -6.27 -25.76
N ILE A 34 0.20 -5.93 -26.33
CA ILE A 34 0.44 -4.67 -27.05
C ILE A 34 -0.44 -4.56 -28.29
N ASN A 35 -0.70 -5.65 -28.99
CA ASN A 35 -1.43 -5.69 -30.25
C ASN A 35 -2.96 -5.89 -30.10
N HIS A 36 -3.49 -5.92 -28.88
CA HIS A 36 -4.92 -6.18 -28.69
C HIS A 36 -5.80 -5.00 -29.17
N PRO A 37 -6.92 -5.26 -29.89
CA PRO A 37 -7.75 -4.25 -30.56
C PRO A 37 -8.37 -3.18 -29.66
N LYS A 38 -8.45 -3.41 -28.36
CA LYS A 38 -9.13 -2.54 -27.40
C LYS A 38 -8.40 -1.22 -27.09
N HIS A 39 -7.14 -1.09 -27.44
CA HIS A 39 -6.42 0.19 -27.33
C HIS A 39 -7.02 1.30 -28.25
N ASN A 40 -7.96 0.91 -29.09
CA ASN A 40 -8.71 1.82 -29.97
C ASN A 40 -10.12 2.15 -29.46
N ILE A 41 -10.47 1.82 -28.21
CA ILE A 41 -11.78 2.16 -27.67
C ILE A 41 -11.87 3.65 -27.44
N SER A 42 -12.83 4.29 -28.12
CA SER A 42 -13.20 5.67 -27.85
C SER A 42 -14.13 5.72 -26.65
N TYR A 43 -13.66 6.26 -25.53
CA TYR A 43 -14.51 6.51 -24.38
C TYR A 43 -15.35 7.77 -24.61
N PRO A 44 -16.64 7.74 -24.24
CA PRO A 44 -17.53 8.89 -24.43
C PRO A 44 -17.12 10.11 -23.59
N HIS A 45 -16.25 9.91 -22.60
CA HIS A 45 -15.76 10.97 -21.74
C HIS A 45 -14.24 10.87 -21.57
N LYS A 46 -13.55 11.99 -21.86
CA LYS A 46 -12.13 12.13 -21.52
C LYS A 46 -12.04 12.73 -20.11
N PRO A 47 -11.38 12.05 -19.17
CA PRO A 47 -11.20 12.56 -17.80
C PRO A 47 -10.55 13.95 -17.78
N SER A 48 -10.89 14.76 -16.78
CA SER A 48 -10.32 16.10 -16.60
C SER A 48 -8.87 16.09 -16.12
N GLY A 49 -8.38 14.95 -15.65
CA GLY A 49 -7.00 14.74 -15.18
C GLY A 49 -6.56 13.29 -15.37
N SER A 50 -5.28 13.05 -15.19
CA SER A 50 -4.65 11.74 -15.27
C SER A 50 -4.33 11.22 -13.86
N LEU A 51 -4.62 9.95 -13.61
CA LEU A 51 -4.21 9.28 -12.37
C LEU A 51 -2.69 9.02 -12.31
N ASN A 52 -2.00 9.23 -13.42
CA ASN A 52 -0.53 9.22 -13.48
C ASN A 52 0.10 10.58 -13.14
N ASP A 53 -0.72 11.63 -13.02
CA ASP A 53 -0.26 12.95 -12.57
C ASP A 53 -0.13 12.95 -11.05
N LEU A 54 1.09 12.77 -10.57
CA LEU A 54 1.40 12.67 -9.15
C LEU A 54 1.20 14.00 -8.41
N ASP A 55 1.24 15.14 -9.10
CA ASP A 55 0.96 16.46 -8.50
C ASP A 55 -0.46 16.55 -7.96
N LEU A 56 -1.41 15.81 -8.53
CA LEU A 56 -2.79 15.74 -8.03
C LEU A 56 -2.88 15.18 -6.59
N PHE A 57 -1.87 14.42 -6.17
CA PHE A 57 -1.86 13.76 -4.86
C PHE A 57 -1.13 14.56 -3.77
N THR A 58 -0.48 15.66 -4.11
CA THR A 58 0.29 16.50 -3.15
C THR A 58 -0.56 17.22 -2.11
N LYS A 59 -1.87 17.34 -2.35
CA LYS A 59 -2.84 17.93 -1.41
C LYS A 59 -3.78 16.90 -0.80
N GLY A 60 -3.41 15.63 -0.87
CA GLY A 60 -4.26 14.51 -0.55
C GLY A 60 -4.84 13.84 -1.79
N GLN A 61 -5.81 12.97 -1.62
CA GLN A 61 -6.39 12.25 -2.76
C GLN A 61 -7.25 13.16 -3.66
N PRO A 62 -7.24 12.95 -5.00
CA PRO A 62 -7.96 13.79 -5.96
C PRO A 62 -9.47 13.47 -5.99
N ILE A 63 -10.21 13.83 -4.94
CA ILE A 63 -11.61 13.45 -4.71
C ILE A 63 -12.51 13.87 -5.87
N SER A 64 -12.30 15.07 -6.44
CA SER A 64 -13.08 15.57 -7.55
C SER A 64 -12.90 14.72 -8.81
N LEU A 65 -11.67 14.28 -9.10
CA LEU A 65 -11.38 13.37 -10.20
C LEU A 65 -12.02 11.99 -9.97
N TYR A 66 -11.92 11.45 -8.75
CA TYR A 66 -12.58 10.19 -8.40
C TYR A 66 -14.09 10.22 -8.61
N LYS A 67 -14.74 11.33 -8.22
CA LYS A 67 -16.17 11.54 -8.45
C LYS A 67 -16.49 11.57 -9.94
N GLU A 68 -15.73 12.35 -10.71
CA GLU A 68 -15.90 12.44 -12.16
C GLU A 68 -15.77 11.07 -12.84
N LEU A 69 -14.71 10.34 -12.53
CA LEU A 69 -14.46 9.01 -13.10
C LEU A 69 -15.58 8.04 -12.78
N ARG A 70 -15.99 7.98 -11.51
CA ARG A 70 -17.06 7.08 -11.07
C ARG A 70 -18.39 7.35 -11.73
N GLU A 71 -18.73 8.65 -11.94
CA GLU A 71 -20.00 9.05 -12.56
C GLU A 71 -20.03 8.88 -14.07
N LYS A 72 -18.89 9.06 -14.76
CA LYS A 72 -18.86 9.16 -16.21
C LYS A 72 -18.11 8.02 -16.90
N SER A 73 -17.14 7.41 -16.23
CA SER A 73 -16.27 6.36 -16.77
C SER A 73 -15.78 5.45 -15.65
N PRO A 74 -16.66 4.71 -14.95
CA PRO A 74 -16.31 3.90 -13.78
C PRO A 74 -15.30 2.79 -14.09
N VAL A 75 -15.28 2.34 -15.34
CA VAL A 75 -14.29 1.40 -15.90
C VAL A 75 -13.76 2.01 -17.20
N PHE A 76 -12.47 2.32 -17.26
CA PHE A 76 -11.86 2.85 -18.48
C PHE A 76 -10.39 2.43 -18.60
N PHE A 77 -9.88 2.42 -19.83
CA PHE A 77 -8.47 2.14 -20.10
C PHE A 77 -7.67 3.44 -20.00
N HIS A 78 -6.65 3.43 -19.15
CA HIS A 78 -5.77 4.56 -18.87
C HIS A 78 -4.42 4.37 -19.55
N ASP A 79 -3.83 5.45 -20.08
CA ASP A 79 -2.48 5.43 -20.61
C ASP A 79 -1.46 4.98 -19.54
N PRO A 80 -0.35 4.35 -19.95
CA PRO A 80 0.69 3.91 -19.01
C PRO A 80 1.36 5.09 -18.32
N MET A 81 2.02 4.82 -17.19
CA MET A 81 3.03 5.74 -16.70
C MET A 81 4.16 5.84 -17.73
N PRO A 82 4.85 6.99 -17.85
CA PRO A 82 5.95 7.15 -18.80
C PRO A 82 7.06 6.11 -18.68
N THR A 83 7.21 5.54 -17.50
CA THR A 83 8.22 4.52 -17.16
C THR A 83 7.66 3.09 -17.16
N ASP A 84 6.38 2.90 -17.48
CA ASP A 84 5.75 1.58 -17.52
C ASP A 84 5.95 0.97 -18.91
N PRO A 85 6.54 -0.23 -19.04
CA PRO A 85 6.71 -0.90 -20.32
C PRO A 85 5.38 -1.39 -20.93
N GLU A 86 4.30 -1.36 -20.15
CA GLU A 86 2.99 -1.83 -20.62
C GLU A 86 2.20 -0.74 -21.34
N PRO A 87 1.28 -1.13 -22.26
CA PRO A 87 0.54 -0.18 -23.10
C PRO A 87 -0.51 0.63 -22.33
N GLY A 88 -0.72 0.35 -21.05
CA GLY A 88 -1.70 0.99 -20.18
C GLY A 88 -2.39 0.01 -19.25
N TYR A 89 -3.45 0.46 -18.61
CA TYR A 89 -4.16 -0.36 -17.62
C TYR A 89 -5.63 0.06 -17.47
N TRP A 90 -6.48 -0.88 -17.08
CA TRP A 90 -7.86 -0.59 -16.72
C TRP A 90 -7.94 0.04 -15.33
N VAL A 91 -8.80 1.03 -15.20
CA VAL A 91 -9.09 1.72 -13.93
C VAL A 91 -10.49 1.38 -13.47
N LEU A 92 -10.62 0.91 -12.23
CA LEU A 92 -11.90 0.72 -11.55
C LEU A 92 -12.03 1.71 -10.41
N THR A 93 -13.17 2.43 -10.37
CA THR A 93 -13.46 3.44 -9.34
C THR A 93 -14.71 3.13 -8.52
N SER A 94 -15.57 2.20 -8.98
CA SER A 94 -16.78 1.79 -8.27
C SER A 94 -16.48 0.75 -7.21
N TYR A 95 -17.14 0.84 -6.07
CA TYR A 95 -16.99 -0.11 -4.98
C TYR A 95 -17.33 -1.55 -5.40
N ASN A 96 -18.44 -1.74 -6.11
CA ASN A 96 -18.92 -3.06 -6.49
C ASN A 96 -18.01 -3.73 -7.52
N ASP A 97 -17.46 -2.98 -8.49
CA ASP A 97 -16.53 -3.51 -9.48
C ASP A 97 -15.21 -3.96 -8.82
N ILE A 98 -14.67 -3.13 -7.93
CA ILE A 98 -13.47 -3.47 -7.16
C ILE A 98 -13.68 -4.69 -6.27
N LYS A 99 -14.85 -4.79 -5.62
CA LYS A 99 -15.22 -5.95 -4.83
C LYS A 99 -15.34 -7.20 -5.71
N HIS A 100 -15.98 -7.09 -6.87
CA HIS A 100 -16.12 -8.19 -7.82
C HIS A 100 -14.75 -8.73 -8.22
N VAL A 101 -13.85 -7.89 -8.68
CA VAL A 101 -12.49 -8.29 -9.09
C VAL A 101 -11.72 -8.92 -7.94
N SER A 102 -11.76 -8.30 -6.75
CA SER A 102 -11.03 -8.81 -5.58
C SER A 102 -11.52 -10.16 -5.06
N MET A 103 -12.80 -10.48 -5.28
CA MET A 103 -13.42 -11.72 -4.81
C MET A 103 -13.30 -12.89 -5.79
N ASN A 104 -12.81 -12.65 -7.02
CA ASN A 104 -12.69 -13.65 -8.08
C ASN A 104 -11.22 -13.88 -8.51
N PRO A 105 -10.36 -14.41 -7.61
CA PRO A 105 -8.93 -14.58 -7.89
C PRO A 105 -8.61 -15.63 -8.97
N LYS A 106 -9.59 -16.44 -9.39
CA LYS A 106 -9.42 -17.38 -10.50
C LYS A 106 -9.46 -16.68 -11.86
N ILE A 107 -10.09 -15.51 -11.94
CA ILE A 107 -10.18 -14.68 -13.14
C ILE A 107 -9.19 -13.51 -13.05
N PHE A 108 -9.03 -12.96 -11.85
CA PHE A 108 -8.23 -11.77 -11.59
C PHE A 108 -7.08 -12.08 -10.63
N SER A 109 -5.94 -12.37 -11.20
CA SER A 109 -4.75 -12.78 -10.49
C SER A 109 -4.03 -11.61 -9.83
N SER A 110 -3.47 -11.84 -8.66
CA SER A 110 -2.46 -10.97 -8.06
C SER A 110 -1.07 -11.38 -8.50
N GLN A 111 -0.91 -12.62 -8.93
CA GLN A 111 0.33 -13.09 -9.51
C GLN A 111 0.59 -12.34 -10.77
N TYR A 112 1.67 -11.60 -10.77
CA TYR A 112 1.96 -11.07 -11.91
C TYR A 112 3.20 -10.62 -12.28
N SER A 113 3.57 -11.11 -13.19
CA SER A 113 4.62 -11.08 -14.09
C SER A 113 5.18 -9.74 -14.56
N THR A 114 4.55 -8.67 -14.68
CA THR A 114 5.11 -7.35 -14.92
C THR A 114 4.56 -6.36 -13.95
N GLY A 115 3.86 -6.91 -13.02
CA GLY A 115 2.97 -6.17 -12.25
C GLY A 115 3.55 -5.46 -11.13
N ASN A 116 4.17 -4.54 -11.39
CA ASN A 116 4.48 -3.49 -10.51
C ASN A 116 3.27 -3.00 -9.75
N LEU A 117 3.23 -3.22 -8.46
CA LEU A 117 2.45 -2.43 -7.55
C LEU A 117 2.95 -0.97 -7.57
N LEU A 118 4.22 -0.80 -7.85
CA LEU A 118 4.94 0.46 -7.96
C LEU A 118 5.40 0.61 -9.41
N THR A 119 4.69 1.33 -10.21
CA THR A 119 4.97 1.63 -11.63
C THR A 119 6.23 2.45 -11.88
N LEU A 120 7.21 2.38 -11.02
CA LEU A 120 8.37 3.23 -11.07
C LEU A 120 9.55 2.53 -11.74
N GLY A 121 9.72 2.74 -13.03
CA GLY A 121 10.91 2.38 -13.81
C GLY A 121 10.90 0.97 -14.42
N THR A 122 11.74 0.80 -15.42
CA THR A 122 12.05 -0.49 -16.06
C THR A 122 13.12 -1.23 -15.28
N GLU A 123 13.33 -2.51 -15.57
CA GLU A 123 14.41 -3.31 -14.97
C GLU A 123 15.78 -2.63 -15.08
N GLU A 124 16.02 -1.98 -16.23
CA GLU A 124 17.28 -1.31 -16.54
C GLU A 124 17.58 -0.11 -15.63
N ASN A 125 16.53 0.51 -15.07
CA ASN A 125 16.62 1.75 -14.29
C ASN A 125 16.46 1.53 -12.79
N ARG A 126 16.47 0.28 -12.32
CA ARG A 126 16.28 -0.07 -10.90
C ARG A 126 17.41 -0.90 -10.35
N HIS A 127 17.64 -0.75 -9.06
CA HIS A 127 18.48 -1.70 -8.33
C HIS A 127 17.90 -3.12 -8.51
N PRO A 128 18.69 -4.13 -8.95
CA PRO A 128 18.18 -5.46 -9.30
C PRO A 128 17.39 -6.14 -8.18
N LYS A 129 17.81 -6.00 -6.92
CA LYS A 129 17.12 -6.57 -5.76
C LYS A 129 15.77 -5.89 -5.53
N LEU A 130 15.67 -4.57 -5.71
CA LEU A 130 14.41 -3.85 -5.60
C LEU A 130 13.46 -4.23 -6.73
N PHE A 131 13.95 -4.37 -7.95
CA PHE A 131 13.12 -4.81 -9.07
C PHE A 131 12.56 -6.20 -8.80
N LYS A 132 13.41 -7.17 -8.47
CA LYS A 132 12.98 -8.53 -8.14
C LYS A 132 11.98 -8.55 -6.98
N SER A 133 12.17 -7.73 -5.96
CA SER A 133 11.29 -7.63 -4.81
C SER A 133 9.90 -7.06 -5.13
N THR A 134 9.72 -6.41 -6.26
CA THR A 134 8.38 -5.96 -6.70
C THR A 134 7.60 -7.06 -7.42
N ILE A 135 8.24 -8.16 -7.78
CA ILE A 135 7.65 -9.29 -8.52
C ILE A 135 7.29 -10.44 -7.59
N ASP A 136 8.21 -10.88 -6.76
CA ASP A 136 8.17 -12.17 -6.05
C ASP A 136 7.80 -12.05 -4.57
N HIS A 137 6.74 -11.40 -4.18
CA HIS A 137 6.33 -11.31 -2.78
C HIS A 137 4.88 -11.73 -2.55
N MET A 138 4.51 -11.98 -1.30
CA MET A 138 3.21 -12.51 -0.91
C MET A 138 2.00 -11.75 -1.50
N LEU A 139 2.09 -10.44 -1.75
CA LEU A 139 1.01 -9.67 -2.38
C LEU A 139 0.81 -9.99 -3.87
N ASN A 140 1.86 -10.52 -4.51
CA ASN A 140 1.89 -10.90 -5.93
C ASN A 140 1.83 -12.41 -6.12
N LEU A 141 1.27 -13.15 -5.18
CA LEU A 141 1.06 -14.58 -5.25
C LEU A 141 -0.43 -14.91 -5.13
N ASP A 142 -0.83 -16.01 -5.74
CA ASP A 142 -2.15 -16.61 -5.58
C ASP A 142 -2.01 -18.10 -5.15
N GLY A 143 -3.11 -18.82 -5.12
CA GLY A 143 -3.15 -20.27 -4.90
C GLY A 143 -2.58 -20.71 -3.55
N GLU A 144 -1.99 -21.90 -3.57
CA GLU A 144 -1.51 -22.58 -2.36
C GLU A 144 -0.28 -21.91 -1.75
N MET A 145 0.63 -21.37 -2.57
CA MET A 145 1.80 -20.63 -2.11
C MET A 145 1.39 -19.41 -1.25
N HIS A 146 0.45 -18.60 -1.76
CA HIS A 146 -0.09 -17.47 -1.01
C HIS A 146 -0.77 -17.89 0.30
N LEU A 147 -1.60 -18.95 0.23
CA LEU A 147 -2.31 -19.44 1.41
C LEU A 147 -1.35 -20.05 2.44
N GLY A 148 -0.33 -20.77 1.99
CA GLY A 148 0.72 -21.34 2.83
C GLY A 148 1.46 -20.25 3.61
N LEU A 149 1.95 -19.23 2.90
CA LEU A 149 2.64 -18.09 3.54
C LEU A 149 1.73 -17.36 4.53
N ARG A 150 0.49 -17.08 4.16
CA ARG A 150 -0.46 -16.45 5.09
C ARG A 150 -0.69 -17.26 6.34
N LYS A 151 -0.73 -18.59 6.22
CA LYS A 151 -0.90 -19.50 7.37
C LYS A 151 0.26 -19.38 8.35
N GLU A 152 1.49 -19.31 7.85
CA GLU A 152 2.69 -19.12 8.69
C GLU A 152 2.73 -17.76 9.38
N HIS A 153 2.28 -16.70 8.71
CA HIS A 153 2.23 -15.36 9.29
C HIS A 153 1.08 -15.15 10.28
N MET A 154 -0.07 -15.82 10.07
CA MET A 154 -1.33 -15.56 10.78
C MET A 154 -1.23 -15.56 12.32
N PRO A 155 -0.42 -16.42 13.00
CA PRO A 155 -0.31 -16.43 14.45
C PRO A 155 0.01 -15.06 15.06
N PHE A 156 0.85 -14.27 14.40
CA PHE A 156 1.32 -12.96 14.86
C PHE A 156 0.29 -11.82 14.69
N PHE A 157 -0.85 -12.13 14.06
CA PHE A 157 -1.95 -11.18 13.83
C PHE A 157 -3.25 -11.60 14.51
N LYS A 158 -3.25 -12.69 15.28
CA LYS A 158 -4.39 -13.15 16.09
C LYS A 158 -4.51 -12.37 17.39
N SER A 159 -5.72 -12.33 17.96
CA SER A 159 -6.04 -11.55 19.16
C SER A 159 -5.05 -11.78 20.30
N GLY A 160 -4.74 -13.04 20.65
CA GLY A 160 -3.83 -13.32 21.78
C GLY A 160 -2.44 -12.68 21.63
N TYR A 161 -1.84 -12.71 20.45
CA TYR A 161 -0.56 -12.05 20.20
C TYR A 161 -0.71 -10.52 20.18
N VAL A 162 -1.76 -10.03 19.51
CA VAL A 162 -2.04 -8.59 19.40
C VAL A 162 -2.32 -7.97 20.78
N ASP A 163 -3.01 -8.69 21.68
CA ASP A 163 -3.30 -8.20 23.03
C ASP A 163 -2.02 -8.05 23.89
N GLU A 164 -1.05 -8.97 23.75
CA GLU A 164 0.25 -8.81 24.41
C GLU A 164 1.08 -7.67 23.78
N LEU A 165 1.07 -7.57 22.46
CA LEU A 165 1.74 -6.48 21.74
C LEU A 165 1.14 -5.11 22.12
N GLN A 166 -0.18 -5.03 22.31
CA GLN A 166 -0.88 -3.82 22.74
C GLN A 166 -0.31 -3.23 24.03
N LYS A 167 0.09 -4.06 24.99
CA LYS A 167 0.68 -3.59 26.25
C LYS A 167 1.97 -2.81 26.00
N LYS A 168 2.83 -3.32 25.11
CA LYS A 168 4.08 -2.65 24.74
C LYS A 168 3.82 -1.38 23.92
N VAL A 169 2.89 -1.45 22.97
CA VAL A 169 2.48 -0.31 22.15
C VAL A 169 1.88 0.81 22.99
N SER A 170 1.05 0.48 23.96
CA SER A 170 0.46 1.47 24.88
C SER A 170 1.52 2.22 25.69
N VAL A 171 2.54 1.52 26.18
CA VAL A 171 3.69 2.15 26.86
C VAL A 171 4.45 3.06 25.87
N LYS A 172 4.74 2.55 24.68
CA LYS A 172 5.48 3.32 23.67
C LYS A 172 4.75 4.59 23.24
N VAL A 173 3.44 4.55 23.09
CA VAL A 173 2.62 5.76 22.83
C VAL A 173 2.82 6.76 23.96
N GLY A 174 2.72 6.32 25.23
CA GLY A 174 2.97 7.19 26.39
C GLY A 174 4.33 7.88 26.33
N GLU A 175 5.40 7.10 26.08
CA GLU A 175 6.77 7.62 25.95
C GLU A 175 6.89 8.69 24.84
N LEU A 176 6.33 8.43 23.66
CA LEU A 176 6.37 9.37 22.53
C LEU A 176 5.61 10.66 22.86
N LEU A 177 4.47 10.56 23.53
CA LEU A 177 3.70 11.73 23.94
C LEU A 177 4.38 12.50 25.09
N ASP A 178 5.08 11.82 26.00
CA ASP A 178 5.88 12.45 27.06
C ASP A 178 7.03 13.30 26.48
N VAL A 179 7.64 12.85 25.36
CA VAL A 179 8.70 13.60 24.68
C VAL A 179 8.17 14.91 24.11
N ILE A 180 6.99 14.90 23.48
CA ILE A 180 6.45 16.10 22.82
C ILE A 180 5.70 17.03 23.78
N ALA A 181 5.16 16.54 24.90
CA ALA A 181 4.33 17.32 25.81
C ALA A 181 5.00 18.65 26.26
N PRO A 182 6.27 18.71 26.71
CA PRO A 182 6.91 19.95 27.11
C PRO A 182 7.19 20.92 25.96
N MET A 183 7.09 20.45 24.70
CA MET A 183 7.38 21.26 23.52
C MET A 183 6.19 22.16 23.13
N CYS A 184 4.96 21.77 23.48
CA CYS A 184 3.70 22.45 23.12
C CYS A 184 3.43 22.56 21.59
N GLU A 185 4.39 22.18 20.77
CA GLU A 185 4.32 22.09 19.33
C GLU A 185 5.29 21.02 18.82
N CYS A 186 4.97 20.36 17.72
CA CYS A 186 5.85 19.36 17.12
C CYS A 186 5.49 19.08 15.66
N ASN A 187 6.39 18.41 14.94
CA ASN A 187 6.02 17.70 13.72
C ASN A 187 5.49 16.30 14.10
N LEU A 188 4.18 16.14 14.08
CA LEU A 188 3.52 14.90 14.49
C LEU A 188 4.03 13.67 13.73
N VAL A 189 4.33 13.84 12.43
CA VAL A 189 4.79 12.73 11.60
C VAL A 189 6.13 12.22 12.10
N GLN A 190 7.11 13.08 12.20
CA GLN A 190 8.48 12.69 12.54
C GLN A 190 8.62 12.21 13.99
N GLN A 191 7.91 12.86 14.91
CA GLN A 191 8.10 12.61 16.34
C GLN A 191 7.20 11.53 16.92
N VAL A 192 6.07 11.22 16.27
CA VAL A 192 5.11 10.25 16.79
C VAL A 192 4.67 9.24 15.73
N SER A 193 4.06 9.71 14.62
CA SER A 193 3.36 8.81 13.70
C SER A 193 4.30 7.89 12.91
N GLN A 194 5.55 8.28 12.69
CA GLN A 194 6.59 7.45 12.08
C GLN A 194 7.20 6.48 13.09
N GLN A 195 7.39 6.92 14.33
CA GLN A 195 8.10 6.14 15.35
C GLN A 195 7.29 4.93 15.84
N LEU A 196 5.97 5.09 16.03
CA LEU A 196 5.13 4.05 16.59
C LEU A 196 5.00 2.81 15.69
N PRO A 197 4.73 2.93 14.39
CA PRO A 197 4.69 1.76 13.49
C PRO A 197 6.03 1.02 13.39
N ILE A 198 7.14 1.74 13.35
CA ILE A 198 8.49 1.15 13.32
C ILE A 198 8.76 0.37 14.61
N PHE A 199 8.42 0.94 15.77
CA PHE A 199 8.51 0.23 17.05
C PHE A 199 7.68 -1.06 17.02
N THR A 200 6.41 -0.95 16.63
CA THR A 200 5.48 -2.08 16.62
C THR A 200 5.94 -3.19 15.66
N LEU A 201 6.40 -2.78 14.47
CA LEU A 201 6.95 -3.71 13.49
C LEU A 201 8.19 -4.42 14.03
N SER A 202 9.11 -3.68 14.67
CA SER A 202 10.32 -4.24 15.26
C SER A 202 10.00 -5.28 16.35
N GLU A 203 8.97 -5.05 17.17
CA GLU A 203 8.50 -6.03 18.17
C GLU A 203 7.96 -7.31 17.52
N ILE A 204 7.14 -7.19 16.45
CA ILE A 204 6.59 -8.34 15.72
C ILE A 204 7.71 -9.14 15.04
N LEU A 205 8.69 -8.46 14.47
CA LEU A 205 9.80 -9.06 13.74
C LEU A 205 10.89 -9.61 14.66
N GLY A 206 10.88 -9.28 15.94
CA GLY A 206 11.96 -9.64 16.86
C GLY A 206 13.28 -8.97 16.51
N ILE A 207 13.24 -7.70 16.06
CA ILE A 207 14.43 -6.90 15.74
C ILE A 207 14.99 -6.31 17.03
N PRO A 208 16.31 -6.47 17.29
CA PRO A 208 16.96 -5.89 18.45
C PRO A 208 16.77 -4.38 18.53
N GLU A 209 16.60 -3.85 19.74
CA GLU A 209 16.41 -2.41 19.97
C GLU A 209 17.53 -1.56 19.35
N ALA A 210 18.76 -2.01 19.46
CA ALA A 210 19.94 -1.33 18.90
C ALA A 210 19.88 -1.17 17.36
N ASP A 211 19.11 -1.99 16.66
CA ASP A 211 19.01 -1.97 15.19
C ASP A 211 17.77 -1.21 14.67
N ARG A 212 16.84 -0.84 15.55
CA ARG A 212 15.58 -0.17 15.16
C ARG A 212 15.79 1.14 14.41
N GLN A 213 16.86 1.87 14.77
CA GLN A 213 17.20 3.12 14.09
C GLN A 213 17.58 2.91 12.62
N LYS A 214 18.13 1.76 12.26
CA LYS A 214 18.42 1.42 10.85
C LYS A 214 17.14 1.38 10.02
N LEU A 215 16.05 0.80 10.57
CA LEU A 215 14.76 0.76 9.87
C LEU A 215 14.24 2.17 9.60
N VAL A 216 14.36 3.07 10.58
CA VAL A 216 13.99 4.49 10.39
C VAL A 216 14.78 5.09 9.24
N SER A 217 16.11 4.94 9.24
CA SER A 217 16.99 5.50 8.22
C SER A 217 16.70 4.94 6.83
N TRP A 218 16.44 3.65 6.70
CA TRP A 218 16.09 3.03 5.41
C TRP A 218 14.74 3.54 4.89
N MET A 219 13.74 3.70 5.77
CA MET A 219 12.43 4.22 5.36
C MET A 219 12.53 5.66 4.87
N GLU A 220 13.23 6.53 5.60
CA GLU A 220 13.48 7.92 5.20
C GLU A 220 14.22 8.01 3.87
N PHE A 221 15.21 7.14 3.68
CA PHE A 221 15.98 7.07 2.46
C PHE A 221 15.13 6.63 1.25
N LEU A 222 14.27 5.63 1.43
CA LEU A 222 13.40 5.15 0.36
C LEU A 222 12.31 6.16 -0.02
N GLU A 223 11.83 6.96 0.94
CA GLU A 223 10.95 8.10 0.67
C GLU A 223 11.67 9.17 -0.17
N LEU A 224 12.91 9.49 0.19
CA LEU A 224 13.73 10.43 -0.57
C LEU A 224 13.98 9.93 -2.01
N ALA A 225 14.24 8.66 -2.18
CA ALA A 225 14.41 8.03 -3.49
C ALA A 225 13.14 8.11 -4.36
N GLN A 226 11.95 7.95 -3.77
CA GLN A 226 10.68 8.14 -4.47
C GLN A 226 10.51 9.59 -4.95
N TYR A 227 10.91 10.56 -4.13
CA TYR A 227 10.87 11.96 -4.51
C TYR A 227 11.80 12.27 -5.69
N PHE A 228 13.02 11.77 -5.68
CA PHE A 228 13.94 11.93 -6.82
C PHE A 228 13.41 11.27 -8.10
N THR A 229 12.81 10.10 -7.98
CA THR A 229 12.18 9.45 -9.13
C THR A 229 11.04 10.28 -9.70
N TYR A 230 10.23 10.90 -8.84
CA TYR A 230 9.16 11.81 -9.25
C TYR A 230 9.71 13.03 -10.01
N GLU A 231 10.72 13.70 -9.47
CA GLU A 231 11.33 14.86 -10.13
C GLU A 231 11.92 14.48 -11.51
N MET A 232 12.57 13.34 -11.62
CA MET A 232 13.07 12.83 -12.90
C MET A 232 11.94 12.61 -13.91
N ILE A 233 10.85 11.96 -13.51
CA ILE A 233 9.68 11.73 -14.39
C ILE A 233 9.09 13.06 -14.84
N LYS A 234 8.97 14.02 -13.95
CA LYS A 234 8.46 15.36 -14.23
C LYS A 234 9.34 16.08 -15.26
N GLU A 235 10.64 16.08 -15.08
CA GLU A 235 11.59 16.69 -15.99
C GLU A 235 11.56 16.05 -17.38
N GLN A 236 11.45 14.72 -17.47
CA GLN A 236 11.29 14.00 -18.73
C GLN A 236 9.97 14.38 -19.44
N ASN A 237 8.87 14.49 -18.71
CA ASN A 237 7.59 14.94 -19.26
C ASN A 237 7.62 16.39 -19.76
N GLU A 238 8.46 17.24 -19.18
CA GLU A 238 8.72 18.62 -19.63
C GLU A 238 9.67 18.69 -20.84
N GLY A 239 10.13 17.54 -21.35
CA GLY A 239 11.03 17.45 -22.51
C GLY A 239 12.50 17.78 -22.19
N LYS A 240 12.89 17.77 -20.93
CA LYS A 240 14.27 17.89 -20.49
C LYS A 240 14.95 16.52 -20.62
N THR A 241 15.73 16.34 -21.68
CA THR A 241 16.35 15.05 -22.04
C THR A 241 17.66 14.76 -21.30
N ASP A 242 18.20 15.70 -20.56
CA ASP A 242 19.52 15.59 -19.90
C ASP A 242 19.47 15.35 -18.39
N SER A 243 18.30 15.02 -17.83
CA SER A 243 18.17 14.70 -16.42
C SER A 243 18.65 13.26 -16.11
N THR A 244 19.93 13.03 -16.24
CA THR A 244 20.57 11.83 -15.68
C THR A 244 20.84 12.07 -14.21
N PRO A 245 20.47 11.11 -13.32
CA PRO A 245 20.80 11.25 -11.90
C PRO A 245 22.30 11.42 -11.70
N ASP A 246 22.67 12.23 -10.71
CA ASP A 246 24.07 12.32 -10.27
C ASP A 246 24.60 10.91 -9.95
N PRO A 247 25.68 10.44 -10.63
CA PRO A 247 26.24 9.12 -10.34
C PRO A 247 26.55 8.88 -8.87
N ALA A 248 27.00 9.89 -8.13
CA ALA A 248 27.26 9.78 -6.69
C ALA A 248 25.97 9.50 -5.89
N MET A 249 24.84 10.07 -6.32
CA MET A 249 23.55 9.80 -5.69
C MET A 249 23.06 8.38 -6.01
N VAL A 250 23.28 7.89 -7.24
CA VAL A 250 22.94 6.52 -7.63
C VAL A 250 23.79 5.52 -6.84
N ASP A 251 25.09 5.76 -6.69
CA ASP A 251 25.98 4.91 -5.90
C ASP A 251 25.56 4.89 -4.42
N MET A 252 25.23 6.02 -3.84
CA MET A 252 24.72 6.13 -2.46
C MET A 252 23.38 5.36 -2.33
N PHE A 253 22.49 5.48 -3.30
CA PHE A 253 21.23 4.75 -3.32
C PHE A 253 21.48 3.24 -3.34
N ASN A 254 22.31 2.76 -4.25
CA ASN A 254 22.61 1.35 -4.37
C ASN A 254 23.26 0.80 -3.09
N ALA A 255 24.20 1.54 -2.49
CA ALA A 255 24.84 1.14 -1.25
C ALA A 255 23.84 1.01 -0.08
N MET A 256 22.89 1.93 0.04
CA MET A 256 21.86 1.86 1.09
C MET A 256 20.89 0.68 0.88
N VAL A 257 20.51 0.43 -0.38
CA VAL A 257 19.69 -0.74 -0.73
C VAL A 257 20.44 -2.04 -0.40
N ASP A 258 21.71 -2.12 -0.76
CA ASP A 258 22.53 -3.30 -0.44
C ASP A 258 22.66 -3.52 1.08
N GLU A 259 22.92 -2.47 1.86
CA GLU A 259 22.96 -2.55 3.33
C GLU A 259 21.64 -3.10 3.92
N MET A 260 20.52 -2.61 3.43
CA MET A 260 19.19 -3.06 3.88
C MET A 260 18.96 -4.56 3.61
N PHE A 261 19.32 -5.04 2.41
CA PHE A 261 19.19 -6.47 2.06
C PHE A 261 20.22 -7.34 2.77
N GLU A 262 21.44 -6.87 2.96
CA GLU A 262 22.48 -7.60 3.73
C GLU A 262 22.07 -7.78 5.19
N TYR A 263 21.51 -6.76 5.80
CA TYR A 263 20.97 -6.87 7.14
C TYR A 263 19.78 -7.84 7.21
N GLY A 264 18.83 -7.75 6.26
CA GLY A 264 17.70 -8.69 6.18
C GLY A 264 18.17 -10.14 6.07
N ARG A 265 19.14 -10.40 5.19
CA ARG A 265 19.73 -11.72 5.01
C ARG A 265 20.46 -12.21 6.26
N PHE A 266 21.21 -11.35 6.92
CA PHE A 266 21.88 -11.65 8.19
C PHE A 266 20.88 -12.04 9.29
N ILE A 267 19.82 -11.23 9.50
CA ILE A 267 18.87 -11.51 10.58
C ILE A 267 18.04 -12.76 10.28
N LEU A 268 17.61 -12.97 9.03
CA LEU A 268 16.84 -14.16 8.63
C LEU A 268 17.65 -15.44 8.77
N LYS A 269 18.93 -15.42 8.42
CA LYS A 269 19.84 -16.54 8.65
C LYS A 269 19.98 -16.84 10.13
N ASN A 270 20.16 -15.82 10.97
CA ASN A 270 20.24 -16.00 12.41
C ASN A 270 18.93 -16.60 12.98
N LYS A 271 17.75 -16.17 12.48
CA LYS A 271 16.45 -16.71 12.88
C LYS A 271 16.23 -18.16 12.43
N ARG A 272 16.89 -18.62 11.36
CA ARG A 272 16.92 -20.06 11.00
C ARG A 272 17.74 -20.88 12.00
N GLU A 273 18.90 -20.38 12.39
CA GLU A 273 19.81 -21.06 13.30
C GLU A 273 19.32 -21.00 14.78
N ASN A 274 18.70 -19.88 15.16
CA ASN A 274 18.25 -19.59 16.52
C ASN A 274 16.80 -19.05 16.51
N PRO A 275 15.80 -19.90 16.26
CA PRO A 275 14.41 -19.45 16.15
C PRO A 275 13.88 -18.94 17.48
N SER A 276 13.06 -17.89 17.42
CA SER A 276 12.33 -17.28 18.53
C SER A 276 10.85 -17.13 18.19
N ASP A 277 10.03 -16.73 19.15
CA ASP A 277 8.60 -16.53 18.94
C ASP A 277 8.34 -15.14 18.28
N ASP A 278 8.75 -15.01 17.03
CA ASP A 278 8.57 -13.80 16.22
C ASP A 278 8.31 -14.13 14.74
N LEU A 279 7.79 -13.15 14.02
CA LEU A 279 7.40 -13.31 12.62
C LEU A 279 8.59 -13.63 11.71
N LEU A 280 9.77 -13.06 11.95
CA LEU A 280 10.95 -13.39 11.12
C LEU A 280 11.39 -14.84 11.30
N SER A 281 11.31 -15.38 12.52
CA SER A 281 11.58 -16.79 12.76
C SER A 281 10.58 -17.71 12.05
N ALA A 282 9.30 -17.35 12.07
CA ALA A 282 8.28 -18.11 11.34
C ALA A 282 8.53 -18.09 9.82
N ILE A 283 8.85 -16.94 9.25
CA ILE A 283 9.13 -16.80 7.81
C ILE A 283 10.41 -17.53 7.42
N ALA A 284 11.49 -17.34 8.18
CA ALA A 284 12.78 -17.94 7.90
C ALA A 284 12.74 -19.49 7.90
N ASN A 285 11.84 -20.06 8.72
CA ASN A 285 11.67 -21.52 8.86
C ASN A 285 10.40 -22.04 8.18
N ALA A 286 9.69 -21.21 7.42
CA ALA A 286 8.48 -21.63 6.71
C ALA A 286 8.79 -22.70 5.65
N GLU A 287 7.95 -23.74 5.65
CA GLU A 287 7.97 -24.79 4.64
C GLU A 287 6.65 -24.76 3.87
N ILE A 288 6.74 -24.51 2.59
CA ILE A 288 5.58 -24.54 1.69
C ILE A 288 5.71 -25.76 0.79
N GLU A 289 4.74 -26.65 0.79
CA GLU A 289 4.76 -27.92 0.06
C GLU A 289 6.00 -28.81 0.37
N GLY A 290 6.47 -28.72 1.61
CA GLY A 290 7.63 -29.49 2.08
C GLY A 290 8.98 -28.93 1.65
N GLN A 291 9.04 -27.71 1.12
CA GLN A 291 10.26 -27.03 0.74
C GLN A 291 10.42 -25.72 1.54
N GLN A 292 11.63 -25.50 2.03
CA GLN A 292 11.98 -24.22 2.66
C GLN A 292 12.05 -23.10 1.61
N LEU A 293 11.69 -21.89 2.03
CA LEU A 293 11.82 -20.71 1.18
C LEU A 293 13.29 -20.44 0.83
N SER A 294 13.56 -20.05 -0.42
CA SER A 294 14.92 -19.66 -0.83
C SER A 294 15.35 -18.33 -0.20
N ASP A 295 16.64 -18.08 -0.19
CA ASP A 295 17.19 -16.83 0.34
C ASP A 295 16.69 -15.61 -0.47
N GLU A 296 16.52 -15.77 -1.78
CA GLU A 296 15.97 -14.73 -2.65
C GLU A 296 14.52 -14.39 -2.29
N PHE A 297 13.70 -15.42 -2.00
CA PHE A 297 12.33 -15.20 -1.55
C PHE A 297 12.26 -14.56 -0.17
N LEU A 298 13.20 -14.89 0.71
CA LEU A 298 13.30 -14.28 2.03
C LEU A 298 13.72 -12.81 1.94
N ASP A 299 14.65 -12.44 1.05
CA ASP A 299 15.02 -11.04 0.79
C ASP A 299 13.79 -10.21 0.41
N VAL A 300 12.96 -10.75 -0.47
CA VAL A 300 11.73 -10.10 -0.94
C VAL A 300 10.69 -9.98 0.18
N SER A 301 10.55 -11.04 0.97
CA SER A 301 9.65 -11.04 2.13
C SER A 301 10.07 -10.02 3.18
N TRP A 302 11.37 -9.88 3.41
CA TRP A 302 11.95 -8.86 4.28
C TRP A 302 11.53 -7.46 3.85
N LEU A 303 11.78 -7.12 2.59
CA LEU A 303 11.42 -5.80 2.05
C LEU A 303 9.92 -5.53 2.17
N LEU A 304 9.08 -6.49 1.76
CA LEU A 304 7.63 -6.34 1.84
C LEU A 304 7.16 -5.98 3.24
N ILE A 305 7.67 -6.68 4.25
CA ILE A 305 7.19 -6.54 5.62
C ILE A 305 7.57 -5.19 6.21
N ILE A 306 8.82 -4.74 6.00
CA ILE A 306 9.24 -3.43 6.53
C ILE A 306 8.47 -2.28 5.87
N PHE A 307 8.10 -2.40 4.60
CA PHE A 307 7.30 -1.39 3.92
C PHE A 307 5.83 -1.41 4.33
N ALA A 308 5.20 -2.59 4.31
CA ALA A 308 3.75 -2.69 4.50
C ALA A 308 3.30 -2.26 5.90
N GLY A 309 4.14 -2.44 6.91
CA GLY A 309 3.80 -2.19 8.30
C GLY A 309 3.95 -0.74 8.76
N ASN A 310 4.70 0.09 8.04
CA ASN A 310 5.06 1.43 8.48
C ASN A 310 4.15 2.52 7.91
N ASP A 311 4.21 2.75 6.60
CA ASP A 311 3.64 3.94 5.96
C ASP A 311 2.13 4.05 6.08
N THR A 312 1.43 2.94 5.96
CA THR A 312 -0.03 2.93 5.99
C THR A 312 -0.59 3.37 7.35
N THR A 313 0.01 2.91 8.44
CA THR A 313 -0.42 3.27 9.80
C THR A 313 0.00 4.69 10.14
N ARG A 314 1.22 5.11 9.80
CA ARG A 314 1.72 6.48 9.92
C ARG A 314 0.76 7.49 9.27
N ASN A 315 0.39 7.25 8.02
CA ASN A 315 -0.49 8.12 7.27
C ASN A 315 -1.91 8.16 7.82
N THR A 316 -2.42 7.04 8.34
CA THR A 316 -3.73 6.99 8.97
C THR A 316 -3.73 7.75 10.30
N MET A 317 -2.69 7.62 11.12
CA MET A 317 -2.55 8.37 12.38
C MET A 317 -2.57 9.88 12.13
N SER A 318 -1.69 10.35 11.24
CA SER A 318 -1.60 11.77 10.92
C SER A 318 -2.86 12.29 10.22
N GLY A 319 -3.39 11.52 9.27
CA GLY A 319 -4.61 11.87 8.54
C GLY A 319 -5.83 12.02 9.44
N GLY A 320 -5.98 11.20 10.48
CA GLY A 320 -7.07 11.31 11.45
C GLY A 320 -6.99 12.57 12.31
N ILE A 321 -5.79 12.98 12.71
CA ILE A 321 -5.57 14.26 13.40
C ILE A 321 -5.96 15.43 12.49
N LYS A 322 -5.57 15.38 11.21
CA LYS A 322 -5.97 16.38 10.22
C LYS A 322 -7.49 16.42 10.03
N LEU A 323 -8.14 15.26 9.92
CA LEU A 323 -9.59 15.17 9.77
C LEU A 323 -10.35 15.74 10.99
N LEU A 324 -9.86 15.50 12.21
CA LEU A 324 -10.44 16.10 13.41
C LEU A 324 -10.23 17.61 13.48
N HIS A 325 -9.05 18.10 13.07
CA HIS A 325 -8.77 19.53 12.97
C HIS A 325 -9.73 20.22 11.99
N ASP A 326 -9.91 19.64 10.80
CA ASP A 326 -10.76 20.19 9.74
C ASP A 326 -12.29 20.09 10.08
N ASN A 327 -12.64 19.22 11.04
CA ASN A 327 -14.03 18.95 11.43
C ASN A 327 -14.21 19.11 12.95
N PRO A 328 -14.13 20.34 13.51
CA PRO A 328 -14.11 20.56 14.96
C PRO A 328 -15.35 20.01 15.68
N LYS A 329 -16.53 20.01 15.04
CA LYS A 329 -17.73 19.38 15.62
C LYS A 329 -17.60 17.87 15.79
N GLN A 330 -16.93 17.21 14.87
CA GLN A 330 -16.66 15.76 14.99
C GLN A 330 -15.62 15.49 16.10
N LYS A 331 -14.65 16.40 16.27
CA LYS A 331 -13.70 16.35 17.39
C LYS A 331 -14.43 16.50 18.73
N GLU A 332 -15.31 17.49 18.89
CA GLU A 332 -16.11 17.69 20.11
C GLU A 332 -16.92 16.43 20.45
N ILE A 333 -17.67 15.87 19.49
CA ILE A 333 -18.46 14.65 19.69
C ILE A 333 -17.59 13.48 20.17
N LEU A 334 -16.39 13.33 19.59
CA LEU A 334 -15.46 12.26 19.97
C LEU A 334 -14.91 12.46 21.37
N LEU A 335 -14.54 13.70 21.74
CA LEU A 335 -14.03 14.03 23.08
C LEU A 335 -15.11 13.85 24.16
N GLU A 336 -16.37 14.09 23.85
CA GLU A 336 -17.49 13.84 24.76
C GLU A 336 -17.83 12.35 24.92
N ASN A 337 -17.52 11.52 23.91
CA ASN A 337 -17.86 10.09 23.93
C ASN A 337 -16.79 9.22 23.24
N TYR A 338 -15.83 8.75 23.99
CA TYR A 338 -14.77 7.84 23.52
C TYR A 338 -15.26 6.43 23.10
N GLU A 339 -16.50 6.05 23.38
CA GLU A 339 -17.09 4.82 22.82
C GLU A 339 -17.21 4.87 21.28
N LEU A 340 -17.16 6.06 20.71
CA LEU A 340 -17.12 6.27 19.26
C LEU A 340 -15.74 6.04 18.65
N LEU A 341 -14.70 5.85 19.43
CA LEU A 341 -13.32 5.70 18.94
C LEU A 341 -13.15 4.60 17.89
N PRO A 342 -13.73 3.40 18.01
CA PRO A 342 -13.66 2.38 16.97
C PRO A 342 -14.28 2.84 15.64
N ASN A 343 -15.42 3.53 15.69
CA ASN A 343 -16.10 4.03 14.50
C ASN A 343 -15.35 5.21 13.87
N PHE A 344 -14.83 6.12 14.69
CA PHE A 344 -13.93 7.20 14.24
C PHE A 344 -12.71 6.63 13.51
N ILE A 345 -12.10 5.55 14.01
CA ILE A 345 -10.95 4.91 13.36
C ILE A 345 -11.35 4.34 11.99
N ASN A 346 -12.48 3.64 11.89
CA ASN A 346 -12.96 3.12 10.60
C ASN A 346 -13.27 4.24 9.61
N GLU A 347 -13.92 5.32 10.04
CA GLU A 347 -14.21 6.48 9.19
C GLU A 347 -12.92 7.20 8.77
N THR A 348 -11.94 7.31 9.66
CA THR A 348 -10.60 7.82 9.35
C THR A 348 -9.92 6.97 8.27
N VAL A 349 -9.88 5.66 8.45
CA VAL A 349 -9.30 4.72 7.47
C VAL A 349 -10.03 4.83 6.12
N ARG A 350 -11.36 4.95 6.13
CA ARG A 350 -12.16 5.18 4.92
C ARG A 350 -11.75 6.47 4.19
N CYS A 351 -11.66 7.57 4.91
CA CYS A 351 -11.36 8.89 4.33
C CYS A 351 -9.91 9.03 3.88
N VAL A 352 -8.96 8.51 4.66
CA VAL A 352 -7.54 8.56 4.33
C VAL A 352 -7.21 7.59 3.20
N SER A 353 -7.72 6.36 3.25
CA SER A 353 -7.38 5.28 2.30
C SER A 353 -5.88 5.23 2.02
N PRO A 354 -5.05 4.86 3.02
CA PRO A 354 -3.60 5.04 2.93
C PRO A 354 -2.97 4.28 1.76
N VAL A 355 -3.47 3.10 1.41
CA VAL A 355 -3.20 2.46 0.12
C VAL A 355 -4.25 2.97 -0.85
N ILE A 356 -3.82 3.71 -1.87
CA ILE A 356 -4.71 4.39 -2.81
C ILE A 356 -5.27 3.42 -3.83
N HIS A 357 -4.41 2.55 -4.39
CA HIS A 357 -4.83 1.52 -5.33
C HIS A 357 -4.01 0.25 -5.19
N MET A 358 -4.55 -0.84 -5.71
CA MET A 358 -3.89 -2.13 -5.94
C MET A 358 -4.16 -2.61 -7.35
N ARG A 359 -3.46 -3.64 -7.81
CA ARG A 359 -3.61 -4.17 -9.16
C ARG A 359 -3.98 -5.63 -9.18
N ARG A 360 -4.60 -6.02 -10.29
CA ARG A 360 -4.83 -7.41 -10.70
C ARG A 360 -4.53 -7.55 -12.19
N THR A 361 -4.35 -8.79 -12.60
CA THR A 361 -4.24 -9.17 -14.01
C THR A 361 -5.38 -10.10 -14.36
N SER A 362 -6.12 -9.83 -15.43
CA SER A 362 -7.13 -10.76 -15.96
C SER A 362 -6.43 -11.99 -16.53
N LEU A 363 -6.90 -13.18 -16.21
CA LEU A 363 -6.36 -14.43 -16.77
C LEU A 363 -7.10 -14.86 -18.04
N GLU A 364 -8.31 -14.36 -18.24
CA GLU A 364 -9.18 -14.66 -19.38
C GLU A 364 -9.92 -13.40 -19.82
N GLU A 365 -10.51 -13.44 -21.01
CA GLU A 365 -11.41 -12.37 -21.46
C GLU A 365 -12.64 -12.32 -20.54
N THR A 366 -12.96 -11.16 -20.04
CA THR A 366 -14.05 -10.95 -19.09
C THR A 366 -14.69 -9.58 -19.26
N GLU A 367 -15.91 -9.44 -18.79
CA GLU A 367 -16.65 -8.18 -18.81
C GLU A 367 -16.73 -7.57 -17.40
N ILE A 368 -16.40 -6.28 -17.27
CA ILE A 368 -16.62 -5.51 -16.04
C ILE A 368 -17.42 -4.25 -16.40
N ASN A 369 -18.63 -4.14 -15.89
CA ASN A 369 -19.50 -2.98 -16.07
C ASN A 369 -19.64 -2.54 -17.55
N GLY A 370 -19.88 -3.51 -18.43
CA GLY A 370 -20.05 -3.29 -19.88
C GLY A 370 -18.75 -3.08 -20.68
N GLN A 371 -17.58 -3.16 -20.03
CA GLN A 371 -16.29 -3.08 -20.71
C GLN A 371 -15.67 -4.47 -20.81
N MET A 372 -15.31 -4.87 -22.05
CA MET A 372 -14.58 -6.11 -22.29
C MET A 372 -13.10 -5.91 -21.97
N ILE A 373 -12.61 -6.72 -21.04
CA ILE A 373 -11.21 -6.76 -20.59
C ILE A 373 -10.62 -8.07 -21.12
N GLY A 374 -9.52 -7.99 -21.79
CA GLY A 374 -8.91 -9.18 -22.35
C GLY A 374 -7.98 -9.91 -21.39
N PRO A 375 -7.49 -11.08 -21.82
CA PRO A 375 -6.55 -11.83 -21.04
C PRO A 375 -5.25 -11.07 -20.83
N TYR A 376 -4.67 -11.24 -19.65
CA TYR A 376 -3.39 -10.63 -19.21
C TYR A 376 -3.36 -9.11 -19.17
N GLU A 377 -4.52 -8.44 -19.08
CA GLU A 377 -4.56 -7.00 -18.91
C GLU A 377 -4.54 -6.59 -17.44
N LYS A 378 -3.83 -5.49 -17.19
CA LYS A 378 -3.77 -4.88 -15.86
C LYS A 378 -5.04 -4.14 -15.52
N ILE A 379 -5.49 -4.34 -14.29
CA ILE A 379 -6.68 -3.71 -13.71
C ILE A 379 -6.27 -3.06 -12.39
N SER A 380 -6.38 -1.75 -12.29
CA SER A 380 -6.12 -1.01 -11.06
C SER A 380 -7.41 -0.77 -10.28
N LEU A 381 -7.36 -1.10 -8.98
CA LEU A 381 -8.46 -1.07 -8.03
C LEU A 381 -8.29 0.16 -7.14
N TRP A 382 -8.96 1.27 -7.44
CA TRP A 382 -8.78 2.55 -6.75
C TRP A 382 -9.61 2.62 -5.47
N TYR A 383 -9.05 2.16 -4.35
CA TYR A 383 -9.70 2.11 -3.05
C TYR A 383 -10.12 3.50 -2.54
N GLY A 384 -9.30 4.54 -2.80
CA GLY A 384 -9.65 5.91 -2.47
C GLY A 384 -10.93 6.39 -3.13
N ALA A 385 -11.17 5.97 -4.37
CA ALA A 385 -12.41 6.24 -5.10
C ALA A 385 -13.58 5.38 -4.58
N ALA A 386 -13.37 4.07 -4.41
CA ALA A 386 -14.40 3.15 -3.91
C ALA A 386 -14.90 3.51 -2.51
N ASN A 387 -14.01 3.98 -1.64
CA ASN A 387 -14.35 4.41 -0.28
C ASN A 387 -15.15 5.72 -0.25
N ARG A 388 -15.37 6.34 -1.42
CA ARG A 388 -16.22 7.51 -1.64
C ARG A 388 -17.38 7.23 -2.60
N ASP A 389 -17.76 5.96 -2.74
CA ASP A 389 -18.88 5.56 -3.58
C ASP A 389 -20.21 5.88 -2.89
N PRO A 390 -21.08 6.76 -3.48
CA PRO A 390 -22.36 7.14 -2.89
C PRO A 390 -23.37 6.00 -2.86
N GLU A 391 -23.18 4.94 -3.66
CA GLU A 391 -24.03 3.75 -3.57
C GLU A 391 -23.84 3.00 -2.25
N ILE A 392 -22.66 3.13 -1.63
CA ILE A 392 -22.34 2.47 -0.37
C ILE A 392 -22.36 3.46 0.80
N PHE A 393 -21.75 4.65 0.62
CA PHE A 393 -21.58 5.63 1.68
C PHE A 393 -22.40 6.88 1.38
N LYS A 394 -23.44 7.14 2.16
CA LYS A 394 -24.23 8.38 2.04
C LYS A 394 -23.32 9.59 2.32
N ASP A 395 -23.41 10.64 1.51
CA ASP A 395 -22.54 11.82 1.60
C ASP A 395 -21.06 11.44 1.75
N PRO A 396 -20.47 10.71 0.75
CA PRO A 396 -19.22 9.98 0.93
C PRO A 396 -18.00 10.87 1.17
N ASP A 397 -18.06 12.15 0.75
CA ASP A 397 -16.97 13.11 0.93
C ASP A 397 -17.01 13.77 2.32
N LYS A 398 -18.11 13.59 3.08
CA LYS A 398 -18.22 14.08 4.44
C LYS A 398 -17.53 13.13 5.40
N PHE A 399 -16.66 13.68 6.27
CA PHE A 399 -16.16 12.98 7.42
C PHE A 399 -17.21 12.94 8.51
N ASP A 400 -17.65 11.75 8.91
CA ASP A 400 -18.74 11.54 9.85
C ASP A 400 -18.46 10.35 10.78
N ILE A 401 -18.03 10.63 11.98
CA ILE A 401 -17.70 9.58 12.97
C ILE A 401 -18.93 8.81 13.49
N LEU A 402 -20.13 9.25 13.11
CA LEU A 402 -21.39 8.55 13.41
C LEU A 402 -21.89 7.72 12.22
N ARG A 403 -21.11 7.60 11.14
CA ARG A 403 -21.48 6.81 9.97
C ARG A 403 -21.68 5.35 10.34
N GLU A 404 -22.90 4.83 10.10
CA GLU A 404 -23.30 3.46 10.50
C GLU A 404 -22.52 2.34 9.80
N ASN A 405 -21.94 2.59 8.64
CA ASN A 405 -21.27 1.60 7.81
C ASN A 405 -19.81 1.96 7.49
N ALA A 406 -19.15 2.73 8.36
CA ALA A 406 -17.76 3.13 8.15
C ALA A 406 -16.82 1.93 7.93
N GLU A 407 -17.07 0.81 8.62
CA GLU A 407 -16.27 -0.42 8.57
C GLU A 407 -16.33 -1.16 7.22
N LYS A 408 -17.28 -0.79 6.33
CA LYS A 408 -17.39 -1.39 4.98
C LYS A 408 -16.35 -0.88 3.99
N HIS A 409 -15.50 0.05 4.40
CA HIS A 409 -14.44 0.57 3.52
C HIS A 409 -13.51 -0.54 3.00
N LEU A 410 -12.96 -0.34 1.80
CA LEU A 410 -12.04 -1.26 1.14
C LEU A 410 -10.55 -0.95 1.40
N ALA A 411 -10.21 -0.04 2.31
CA ALA A 411 -8.83 0.38 2.54
C ALA A 411 -7.90 -0.75 3.05
N PHE A 412 -8.46 -1.81 3.63
CA PHE A 412 -7.73 -3.04 3.97
C PHE A 412 -7.84 -4.13 2.90
N GLY A 413 -8.33 -3.80 1.72
CA GLY A 413 -8.67 -4.79 0.70
C GLY A 413 -9.86 -5.66 1.08
N ILE A 414 -10.20 -6.62 0.21
CA ILE A 414 -11.27 -7.59 0.42
C ILE A 414 -10.88 -8.92 -0.26
N GLY A 415 -11.44 -10.04 0.20
CA GLY A 415 -11.15 -11.37 -0.33
C GLY A 415 -9.86 -11.97 0.22
N ARG A 416 -9.19 -12.80 -0.58
CA ARG A 416 -8.00 -13.55 -0.16
C ARG A 416 -6.82 -12.66 0.24
N HIS A 417 -6.71 -11.48 -0.38
CA HIS A 417 -5.67 -10.49 -0.12
C HIS A 417 -6.07 -9.41 0.91
N THR A 418 -7.11 -9.63 1.71
CA THR A 418 -7.41 -8.74 2.84
C THR A 418 -6.17 -8.56 3.71
N CYS A 419 -5.89 -7.33 4.12
CA CYS A 419 -4.71 -6.97 4.91
C CYS A 419 -4.55 -7.88 6.15
N LEU A 420 -3.42 -8.55 6.23
CA LEU A 420 -3.08 -9.41 7.36
C LEU A 420 -2.81 -8.59 8.62
N GLY A 421 -2.18 -7.43 8.47
CA GLY A 421 -1.85 -6.49 9.54
C GLY A 421 -3.03 -5.67 10.09
N LYS A 422 -4.25 -5.83 9.55
CA LYS A 422 -5.43 -5.05 10.00
C LYS A 422 -5.62 -5.03 11.52
N PRO A 423 -5.54 -6.15 12.27
CA PRO A 423 -5.72 -6.11 13.73
C PRO A 423 -4.65 -5.28 14.44
N VAL A 424 -3.40 -5.37 13.99
CA VAL A 424 -2.28 -4.60 14.53
C VAL A 424 -2.42 -3.12 14.23
N ALA A 425 -2.78 -2.75 12.99
CA ALA A 425 -3.02 -1.36 12.61
C ALA A 425 -4.14 -0.73 13.44
N LEU A 426 -5.29 -1.40 13.57
CA LEU A 426 -6.42 -0.90 14.36
C LEU A 426 -6.07 -0.79 15.85
N MET A 427 -5.28 -1.70 16.40
CA MET A 427 -4.78 -1.64 17.76
C MET A 427 -3.88 -0.41 17.98
N GLN A 428 -2.92 -0.17 17.09
CA GLN A 428 -2.03 1.00 17.16
C GLN A 428 -2.82 2.31 17.08
N LEU A 429 -3.74 2.42 16.14
CA LEU A 429 -4.60 3.60 15.97
C LEU A 429 -5.42 3.86 17.22
N ARG A 430 -6.00 2.81 17.83
CA ARG A 430 -6.78 2.93 19.07
C ARG A 430 -5.92 3.44 20.22
N GLU A 431 -4.74 2.86 20.47
CA GLU A 431 -3.85 3.28 21.55
C GLU A 431 -3.37 4.72 21.34
N PHE A 432 -2.99 5.06 20.12
CA PHE A 432 -2.54 6.41 19.79
C PHE A 432 -3.66 7.44 20.01
N TYR A 433 -4.79 7.30 19.33
CA TYR A 433 -5.84 8.32 19.42
C TYR A 433 -6.41 8.46 20.83
N LYS A 434 -6.57 7.35 21.56
CA LYS A 434 -7.04 7.39 22.92
C LYS A 434 -6.11 8.24 23.80
N GLN A 435 -4.82 7.96 23.81
CA GLN A 435 -3.85 8.69 24.64
C GLN A 435 -3.61 10.11 24.14
N PHE A 436 -3.49 10.30 22.84
CA PHE A 436 -3.26 11.63 22.24
C PHE A 436 -4.41 12.59 22.55
N LEU A 437 -5.65 12.18 22.30
CA LEU A 437 -6.83 13.03 22.51
C LEU A 437 -7.11 13.31 23.99
N THR A 438 -6.74 12.40 24.89
CA THR A 438 -6.85 12.62 26.33
C THR A 438 -5.84 13.65 26.81
N ARG A 439 -4.65 13.71 26.23
CA ARG A 439 -3.55 14.56 26.70
C ARG A 439 -3.46 15.91 25.98
N PHE A 440 -3.97 16.01 24.76
CA PHE A 440 -3.86 17.15 23.88
C PHE A 440 -5.19 17.46 23.18
N SER A 441 -6.26 17.62 23.98
CA SER A 441 -7.63 17.78 23.46
C SER A 441 -7.83 19.04 22.61
N ASP A 442 -7.04 20.09 22.85
CA ASP A 442 -7.08 21.39 22.18
C ASP A 442 -6.20 21.48 20.92
N PHE A 443 -5.54 20.37 20.51
CA PHE A 443 -4.59 20.40 19.40
C PHE A 443 -5.13 21.09 18.14
N GLU A 444 -4.23 21.75 17.42
CA GLU A 444 -4.46 22.36 16.11
C GLU A 444 -3.33 22.00 15.14
N VAL A 445 -3.65 21.83 13.86
CA VAL A 445 -2.62 21.79 12.80
C VAL A 445 -2.15 23.22 12.56
N ASN A 446 -0.85 23.47 12.78
CA ASN A 446 -0.25 24.80 12.79
C ASN A 446 0.66 25.01 11.58
N GLY A 447 0.06 25.30 10.42
CA GLY A 447 0.77 25.51 9.16
C GLY A 447 0.42 24.49 8.09
N ASP A 448 1.19 24.49 7.01
CA ASP A 448 0.98 23.59 5.90
C ASP A 448 1.51 22.20 6.23
N TRP A 449 0.71 21.21 5.93
CA TRP A 449 1.15 19.82 5.91
C TRP A 449 1.73 19.45 4.56
N LYS A 450 2.70 18.55 4.53
CA LYS A 450 3.31 18.09 3.28
C LYS A 450 2.90 16.65 2.98
N VAL A 451 2.47 16.43 1.75
CA VAL A 451 2.14 15.11 1.20
C VAL A 451 3.03 14.87 -0.01
N ALA A 452 3.71 13.74 -0.04
CA ALA A 452 4.54 13.39 -1.19
C ALA A 452 3.69 13.15 -2.44
N PRO A 453 4.21 13.49 -3.63
CA PRO A 453 3.57 13.20 -4.91
C PRO A 453 3.60 11.68 -5.17
N ASN A 454 2.56 10.97 -4.72
CA ASN A 454 2.48 9.52 -4.81
C ASN A 454 1.03 9.08 -4.99
N ASN A 455 0.77 8.27 -6.03
CA ASN A 455 -0.56 7.76 -6.33
C ASN A 455 -0.81 6.33 -5.80
N PHE A 456 0.20 5.71 -5.18
CA PHE A 456 0.08 4.35 -4.61
C PHE A 456 -0.20 4.37 -3.11
N VAL A 457 0.55 5.16 -2.35
CA VAL A 457 0.37 5.35 -0.90
C VAL A 457 0.18 6.83 -0.60
N HIS A 458 -0.82 7.15 0.21
CA HIS A 458 -1.01 8.51 0.72
C HIS A 458 0.11 8.81 1.71
N ALA A 459 1.09 9.58 1.30
CA ALA A 459 2.35 9.74 2.02
C ALA A 459 2.46 11.13 2.67
N ILE A 460 1.94 11.27 3.89
CA ILE A 460 2.08 12.49 4.69
C ILE A 460 3.50 12.53 5.26
N GLN A 461 4.29 13.53 4.90
CA GLN A 461 5.68 13.68 5.29
C GLN A 461 5.87 14.64 6.48
N GLU A 462 5.08 15.70 6.53
CA GLU A 462 5.15 16.68 7.61
C GLU A 462 3.73 17.11 8.02
N MET A 463 3.52 17.24 9.32
CA MET A 463 2.32 17.81 9.90
C MET A 463 2.68 18.56 11.19
N PRO A 464 2.91 19.87 11.11
CA PRO A 464 3.14 20.69 12.30
C PRO A 464 1.84 20.82 13.09
N ILE A 465 1.90 20.54 14.39
CA ILE A 465 0.78 20.70 15.32
C ILE A 465 1.23 21.53 16.53
N LYS A 466 0.30 22.22 17.14
CA LYS A 466 0.44 22.83 18.46
C LYS A 466 -0.67 22.35 19.38
N PHE A 467 -0.42 22.34 20.67
CA PHE A 467 -1.33 21.86 21.69
C PHE A 467 -0.92 22.36 23.08
N THR A 468 -1.84 22.30 24.03
CA THR A 468 -1.56 22.50 25.45
C THR A 468 -1.58 21.14 26.15
N PRO A 469 -0.52 20.72 26.83
CA PRO A 469 -0.55 19.47 27.61
C PRO A 469 -1.51 19.57 28.78
N GLU A 470 -2.33 18.54 28.97
CA GLU A 470 -3.19 18.36 30.14
C GLU A 470 -2.46 17.63 31.27
#